data_c42f8d9fbcafdeed75214010f38cc492
#
_entry.id   c42f8d9fbcafdeed75214010f38cc492
#
_cell.length_a   1.000
_cell.length_b   1.000
_cell.length_c   1.000
_cell.angle_alpha   90.00
_cell.angle_beta   90.00
_cell.angle_gamma   90.00
#
_symmetry.space_group_name_H-M   'P 1'
#
loop_
_entity.id
_entity.type
_entity.pdbx_description
1 polymer ?
#
loop_
_entity_poly.entity_id
_entity_poly.type
_entity_poly.pdbx_seq_one_letter_code
_entity_poly.pdbx_strand_id
1 'polypeptide(L)'
;MLCLYELNEVPYRVVDWHIRFFNPASAFAKLVKNSAKYTTFTCDEGELHPWTTWPTLHRGVTNQVHNIRFINQSLAHADAYPPVWQTLNQAGKRVGVFGSLQSYPPPSDDGYDFYVPDTFSTGCETWPPKYSAFQRFNLRQTQQDGAQAGELKFDSSVVSDVYQMLRSGLTLSTCSKLAAHIAKERLNPLYRGRRSVLQALVAFDMFKDALKNSKPDFCTFFTNHVAGMMHRYWKYTFPEDFGYELKTDEDRFHAGSIGFAMDIADAQIAWLMKYVDAHGGRLMLASSMGQEAIDRGEYLGEWRISNVPRFLNAIGWTAPAQDLMAMQPDFNFALESEEAAEQFLIVTGQLLDAKGGSIWKRAQRIGTTVNLGLAPSAVALSAGDVYIAAPNMPKAKLNIANLGMEFLKRDPGTGYHQPRGVLMLYGNGIKPDDSRREIDLTEVRPMILDMMGIA
;
A
#
# COMPACT_ATOMS: atom_id res chain seq x y z
N MET A 1 -9.47 -6.72 -24.30
CA MET A 1 -9.40 -6.04 -22.98
C MET A 1 -8.65 -6.92 -21.98
N LEU A 2 -7.73 -6.35 -21.19
CA LEU A 2 -7.07 -7.01 -20.06
C LEU A 2 -7.24 -6.14 -18.82
N CYS A 3 -7.76 -6.72 -17.73
CA CYS A 3 -7.86 -6.05 -16.44
C CYS A 3 -6.82 -6.64 -15.47
N LEU A 4 -5.91 -5.82 -14.96
CA LEU A 4 -4.96 -6.16 -13.90
C LEU A 4 -5.57 -5.78 -12.54
N TYR A 5 -5.96 -6.79 -11.76
CA TYR A 5 -6.42 -6.63 -10.39
C TYR A 5 -5.24 -6.82 -9.44
N GLU A 6 -4.79 -5.72 -8.85
CA GLU A 6 -3.61 -5.63 -7.99
C GLU A 6 -4.04 -5.85 -6.53
N LEU A 7 -4.02 -7.11 -6.08
CA LEU A 7 -4.38 -7.49 -4.71
C LEU A 7 -3.12 -7.54 -3.84
N ASN A 8 -2.84 -6.44 -3.12
CA ASN A 8 -1.57 -6.25 -2.44
C ASN A 8 -1.25 -7.33 -1.39
N GLU A 9 -0.03 -7.88 -1.48
CA GLU A 9 0.61 -8.75 -0.49
C GLU A 9 -0.08 -10.09 -0.18
N VAL A 10 -1.05 -10.52 -0.98
CA VAL A 10 -1.79 -11.76 -0.70
C VAL A 10 -1.05 -12.99 -1.24
N PRO A 11 -0.60 -13.92 -0.38
CA PRO A 11 0.03 -15.18 -0.79
C PRO A 11 -1.01 -16.27 -1.06
N TYR A 12 -0.62 -17.33 -1.77
CA TYR A 12 -1.49 -18.49 -1.99
C TYR A 12 -2.01 -19.14 -0.70
N ARG A 13 -1.23 -19.11 0.38
CA ARG A 13 -1.66 -19.63 1.68
C ARG A 13 -2.99 -19.03 2.14
N VAL A 14 -3.14 -17.71 1.99
CA VAL A 14 -4.36 -16.99 2.38
C VAL A 14 -5.51 -17.28 1.41
N VAL A 15 -5.22 -17.37 0.11
CA VAL A 15 -6.23 -17.74 -0.91
C VAL A 15 -6.75 -19.16 -0.64
N ASP A 16 -5.86 -20.14 -0.46
CA ASP A 16 -6.21 -21.52 -0.22
C ASP A 16 -6.95 -21.71 1.12
N TRP A 17 -6.52 -20.98 2.17
CA TRP A 17 -7.21 -20.95 3.45
C TRP A 17 -8.63 -20.40 3.33
N HIS A 18 -8.81 -19.27 2.63
CA HIS A 18 -10.12 -18.68 2.43
C HIS A 18 -11.07 -19.63 1.70
N ILE A 19 -10.60 -20.27 0.62
CA ILE A 19 -11.39 -21.25 -0.13
C ILE A 19 -11.75 -22.45 0.75
N ARG A 20 -10.78 -23.00 1.49
CA ARG A 20 -10.96 -24.27 2.21
C ARG A 20 -11.80 -24.12 3.47
N PHE A 21 -11.56 -23.08 4.25
CA PHE A 21 -12.08 -22.96 5.62
C PHE A 21 -13.09 -21.84 5.83
N PHE A 22 -13.10 -20.86 4.96
CA PHE A 22 -13.93 -19.68 5.13
C PHE A 22 -15.09 -19.62 4.11
N ASN A 23 -14.81 -19.73 2.82
CA ASN A 23 -15.82 -19.65 1.75
C ASN A 23 -15.52 -20.60 0.57
N PRO A 24 -15.88 -21.90 0.65
CA PRO A 24 -15.63 -22.87 -0.43
C PRO A 24 -16.37 -22.60 -1.75
N ALA A 25 -17.44 -21.82 -1.70
CA ALA A 25 -18.22 -21.44 -2.91
C ALA A 25 -17.81 -20.09 -3.50
N SER A 26 -16.66 -19.55 -3.08
CA SER A 26 -16.16 -18.23 -3.43
C SER A 26 -15.87 -18.07 -4.93
N ALA A 27 -15.77 -16.81 -5.37
CA ALA A 27 -15.25 -16.46 -6.68
C ALA A 27 -13.75 -16.80 -6.78
N PHE A 28 -13.00 -16.71 -5.68
CA PHE A 28 -11.62 -17.23 -5.63
C PHE A 28 -11.55 -18.71 -5.97
N ALA A 29 -12.45 -19.55 -5.45
CA ALA A 29 -12.49 -20.98 -5.79
C ALA A 29 -12.72 -21.19 -7.30
N LYS A 30 -13.60 -20.40 -7.90
CA LYS A 30 -13.85 -20.43 -9.35
C LYS A 30 -12.67 -19.92 -10.15
N LEU A 31 -12.05 -18.83 -9.70
CA LEU A 31 -10.87 -18.24 -10.33
C LEU A 31 -9.71 -19.25 -10.32
N VAL A 32 -9.37 -19.80 -9.15
CA VAL A 32 -8.31 -20.83 -9.00
C VAL A 32 -8.54 -22.02 -9.90
N LYS A 33 -9.79 -22.52 -9.99
CA LYS A 33 -10.13 -23.68 -10.84
C LYS A 33 -9.94 -23.40 -12.33
N ASN A 34 -10.18 -22.16 -12.80
CA ASN A 34 -10.29 -21.82 -14.22
C ASN A 34 -9.16 -20.91 -14.73
N SER A 35 -8.08 -20.74 -13.97
CA SER A 35 -6.94 -19.89 -14.34
C SER A 35 -5.64 -20.64 -14.52
N ALA A 36 -4.74 -20.10 -15.34
CA ALA A 36 -3.32 -20.42 -15.27
C ALA A 36 -2.70 -19.70 -14.07
N LYS A 37 -1.97 -20.43 -13.23
CA LYS A 37 -1.45 -19.97 -11.94
C LYS A 37 0.05 -20.00 -11.88
N TYR A 38 0.62 -18.93 -11.33
CA TYR A 38 2.06 -18.79 -11.09
C TYR A 38 2.28 -18.23 -9.67
N THR A 39 3.41 -18.58 -9.09
CA THR A 39 3.93 -17.90 -7.90
C THR A 39 4.91 -16.84 -8.38
N THR A 40 4.63 -15.55 -8.13
CA THR A 40 5.60 -14.50 -8.40
C THR A 40 6.68 -14.50 -7.33
N PHE A 41 7.91 -14.18 -7.71
CA PHE A 41 9.03 -14.01 -6.79
C PHE A 41 9.76 -12.72 -7.12
N THR A 42 9.96 -11.84 -6.13
CA THR A 42 10.74 -10.63 -6.33
C THR A 42 12.19 -10.83 -5.92
N CYS A 43 13.11 -10.40 -6.80
CA CYS A 43 14.54 -10.31 -6.54
C CYS A 43 14.97 -8.91 -6.06
N ASP A 44 14.03 -8.08 -5.63
CA ASP A 44 14.30 -6.76 -5.09
C ASP A 44 15.16 -6.84 -3.84
N GLU A 45 16.16 -5.95 -3.74
CA GLU A 45 17.07 -5.88 -2.61
C GLU A 45 16.55 -5.00 -1.49
N GLY A 46 16.96 -5.34 -0.27
CA GLY A 46 16.61 -4.62 0.95
C GLY A 46 15.31 -5.09 1.57
N GLU A 47 14.74 -4.24 2.40
CA GLU A 47 13.44 -4.51 3.02
C GLU A 47 12.34 -4.39 1.96
N LEU A 48 11.51 -5.42 1.84
CA LEU A 48 10.45 -5.45 0.84
C LEU A 48 9.31 -4.52 1.25
N HIS A 49 8.88 -3.71 0.29
CA HIS A 49 7.73 -2.81 0.45
C HIS A 49 6.89 -2.76 -0.83
N PRO A 50 5.56 -2.61 -0.73
CA PRO A 50 4.70 -2.57 -1.92
C PRO A 50 5.05 -1.42 -2.87
N TRP A 51 5.43 -0.25 -2.35
CA TRP A 51 5.87 0.88 -3.18
C TRP A 51 7.20 0.67 -3.91
N THR A 52 7.90 -0.45 -3.65
CA THR A 52 9.09 -0.91 -4.37
C THR A 52 8.77 -2.06 -5.30
N THR A 53 8.07 -3.10 -4.82
CA THR A 53 7.82 -4.32 -5.57
C THR A 53 6.76 -4.15 -6.67
N TRP A 54 5.77 -3.28 -6.49
CA TRP A 54 4.82 -2.96 -7.58
C TRP A 54 5.50 -2.24 -8.75
N PRO A 55 6.36 -1.23 -8.54
CA PRO A 55 7.20 -0.71 -9.63
C PRO A 55 8.02 -1.77 -10.36
N THR A 56 8.56 -2.78 -9.66
CA THR A 56 9.28 -3.91 -10.28
C THR A 56 8.36 -4.67 -11.25
N LEU A 57 7.14 -5.00 -10.83
CA LEU A 57 6.14 -5.63 -11.69
C LEU A 57 5.77 -4.73 -12.88
N HIS A 58 5.47 -3.46 -12.62
CA HIS A 58 4.97 -2.53 -13.64
C HIS A 58 6.02 -2.17 -14.67
N ARG A 59 7.31 -2.12 -14.27
CA ARG A 59 8.44 -1.68 -15.12
C ARG A 59 9.24 -2.83 -15.72
N GLY A 60 9.09 -4.06 -15.19
CA GLY A 60 9.79 -5.25 -15.65
C GLY A 60 11.28 -5.24 -15.39
N VAL A 61 11.73 -4.50 -14.38
CA VAL A 61 13.11 -4.42 -13.89
C VAL A 61 13.11 -4.31 -12.38
N THR A 62 14.16 -4.84 -11.73
CA THR A 62 14.25 -4.84 -10.27
C THR A 62 14.52 -3.45 -9.70
N ASN A 63 14.36 -3.32 -8.37
CA ASN A 63 14.59 -2.06 -7.68
C ASN A 63 16.03 -1.57 -7.71
N GLN A 64 17.01 -2.43 -8.01
CA GLN A 64 18.40 -2.04 -8.26
C GLN A 64 18.52 -1.22 -9.55
N VAL A 65 17.62 -1.46 -10.52
CA VAL A 65 17.62 -0.81 -11.83
C VAL A 65 16.72 0.42 -11.84
N HIS A 66 15.42 0.29 -11.46
CA HIS A 66 14.51 1.43 -11.48
C HIS A 66 14.71 2.39 -10.31
N ASN A 67 15.42 2.01 -9.27
CA ASN A 67 15.79 2.78 -8.09
C ASN A 67 14.63 3.49 -7.37
N ILE A 68 13.44 2.87 -7.38
CA ILE A 68 12.29 3.34 -6.58
C ILE A 68 12.33 2.60 -5.25
N ARG A 69 12.57 3.34 -4.16
CA ARG A 69 12.78 2.82 -2.81
C ARG A 69 11.81 3.39 -1.78
N PHE A 70 11.28 4.60 -2.02
CA PHE A 70 10.50 5.35 -1.04
C PHE A 70 9.15 5.77 -1.61
N ILE A 71 8.21 5.98 -0.71
CA ILE A 71 6.96 6.67 -1.04
C ILE A 71 7.28 8.12 -1.38
N ASN A 72 6.66 8.64 -2.45
CA ASN A 72 6.77 10.04 -2.89
C ASN A 72 8.19 10.51 -3.24
N GLN A 73 9.10 9.61 -3.58
CA GLN A 73 10.36 10.01 -4.17
C GLN A 73 10.17 10.52 -5.61
N SER A 74 11.14 11.29 -6.10
CA SER A 74 11.21 11.61 -7.54
C SER A 74 11.35 10.34 -8.36
N LEU A 75 10.54 10.21 -9.41
CA LEU A 75 10.56 9.07 -10.34
C LEU A 75 11.45 9.29 -11.57
N ALA A 76 12.13 10.45 -11.69
CA ALA A 76 12.96 10.81 -12.85
C ALA A 76 14.04 9.76 -13.17
N HIS A 77 14.61 9.09 -12.15
CA HIS A 77 15.58 8.01 -12.34
C HIS A 77 14.98 6.76 -13.00
N ALA A 78 13.66 6.60 -12.92
CA ALA A 78 12.95 5.45 -13.47
C ALA A 78 12.33 5.72 -14.84
N ASP A 79 12.50 6.90 -15.42
CA ASP A 79 11.90 7.30 -16.72
C ASP A 79 12.40 6.43 -17.88
N ALA A 80 13.63 5.90 -17.80
CA ALA A 80 14.16 4.93 -18.77
C ALA A 80 13.39 3.60 -18.79
N TYR A 81 12.64 3.30 -17.74
CA TYR A 81 11.87 2.06 -17.57
C TYR A 81 10.40 2.43 -17.31
N PRO A 82 9.63 2.89 -18.30
CA PRO A 82 8.26 3.34 -18.11
C PRO A 82 7.37 2.21 -17.62
N PRO A 83 6.37 2.50 -16.77
CA PRO A 83 5.42 1.49 -16.33
C PRO A 83 4.59 0.98 -17.52
N VAL A 84 4.10 -0.24 -17.41
CA VAL A 84 3.39 -0.95 -18.49
C VAL A 84 2.22 -0.16 -19.07
N TRP A 85 1.47 0.57 -18.24
CA TRP A 85 0.35 1.40 -18.70
C TRP A 85 0.81 2.55 -19.60
N GLN A 86 1.97 3.15 -19.33
CA GLN A 86 2.52 4.21 -20.17
C GLN A 86 2.99 3.64 -21.52
N THR A 87 3.66 2.49 -21.53
CA THR A 87 4.09 1.81 -22.75
C THR A 87 2.89 1.44 -23.63
N LEU A 88 1.82 0.90 -23.01
CA LEU A 88 0.59 0.55 -23.74
C LEU A 88 -0.12 1.80 -24.29
N ASN A 89 -0.19 2.88 -23.53
CA ASN A 89 -0.75 4.14 -24.00
C ASN A 89 0.03 4.73 -25.18
N GLN A 90 1.36 4.75 -25.10
CA GLN A 90 2.25 5.16 -26.20
C GLN A 90 2.10 4.30 -27.46
N ALA A 91 1.74 3.01 -27.28
CA ALA A 91 1.41 2.11 -28.38
C ALA A 91 -0.04 2.26 -28.91
N GLY A 92 -0.76 3.31 -28.51
CA GLY A 92 -2.10 3.63 -28.97
C GLY A 92 -3.22 2.78 -28.35
N LYS A 93 -2.96 2.06 -27.26
CA LYS A 93 -4.01 1.35 -26.51
C LYS A 93 -4.76 2.33 -25.60
N ARG A 94 -6.07 2.12 -25.45
CA ARG A 94 -6.87 2.85 -24.46
C ARG A 94 -6.59 2.27 -23.07
N VAL A 95 -6.14 3.11 -22.16
CA VAL A 95 -5.63 2.69 -20.86
C VAL A 95 -6.35 3.39 -19.73
N GLY A 96 -6.69 2.62 -18.68
CA GLY A 96 -7.19 3.14 -17.42
C GLY A 96 -6.29 2.73 -16.25
N VAL A 97 -5.93 3.67 -15.37
CA VAL A 97 -5.14 3.41 -14.17
C VAL A 97 -5.97 3.78 -12.95
N PHE A 98 -6.06 2.88 -11.96
CA PHE A 98 -6.80 3.14 -10.74
C PHE A 98 -6.05 2.64 -9.50
N GLY A 99 -5.41 3.55 -8.79
CA GLY A 99 -4.77 3.31 -7.50
C GLY A 99 -3.42 2.61 -7.54
N SER A 100 -2.90 2.24 -8.73
CA SER A 100 -1.58 1.56 -8.86
C SER A 100 -0.48 2.39 -8.23
N LEU A 101 0.38 1.74 -7.44
CA LEU A 101 1.42 2.44 -6.67
C LEU A 101 2.44 3.14 -7.58
N GLN A 102 2.93 4.30 -7.11
CA GLN A 102 3.86 5.18 -7.84
C GLN A 102 3.29 5.67 -9.18
N SER A 103 2.00 5.99 -9.21
CA SER A 103 1.31 6.49 -10.40
C SER A 103 1.04 8.01 -10.37
N TYR A 104 1.45 8.73 -9.34
CA TYR A 104 1.32 10.19 -9.27
C TYR A 104 2.58 10.88 -9.82
N PRO A 105 2.45 12.03 -10.51
CA PRO A 105 1.21 12.71 -10.89
C PRO A 105 0.48 12.05 -12.07
N PRO A 106 -0.85 12.27 -12.24
CA PRO A 106 -1.52 11.88 -13.46
C PRO A 106 -0.90 12.63 -14.65
N PRO A 107 -0.81 12.01 -15.85
CA PRO A 107 -0.35 12.70 -17.05
C PRO A 107 -1.15 13.97 -17.33
N SER A 108 -0.49 14.98 -17.91
CA SER A 108 -1.09 16.27 -18.24
C SER A 108 -1.98 16.23 -19.49
N ASP A 109 -1.89 15.15 -20.27
CA ASP A 109 -2.67 14.91 -21.47
C ASP A 109 -3.86 13.98 -21.18
N ASP A 110 -4.89 14.06 -22.03
CA ASP A 110 -6.10 13.27 -21.96
C ASP A 110 -5.98 11.90 -22.66
N GLY A 111 -4.75 11.41 -22.84
CA GLY A 111 -4.46 10.12 -23.51
C GLY A 111 -4.95 8.88 -22.77
N TYR A 112 -5.41 9.03 -21.52
CA TYR A 112 -5.93 7.92 -20.71
C TYR A 112 -7.46 7.95 -20.63
N ASP A 113 -8.09 6.79 -20.66
CA ASP A 113 -9.53 6.65 -20.44
C ASP A 113 -9.93 7.10 -19.03
N PHE A 114 -9.12 6.73 -18.03
CA PHE A 114 -9.15 7.28 -16.67
C PHE A 114 -7.79 7.12 -16.00
N TYR A 115 -7.51 8.01 -15.05
CA TYR A 115 -6.29 7.96 -14.25
C TYR A 115 -6.58 8.48 -12.83
N VAL A 116 -6.62 7.57 -11.88
CA VAL A 116 -6.77 7.85 -10.45
C VAL A 116 -5.50 7.36 -9.77
N PRO A 117 -4.62 8.28 -9.29
CA PRO A 117 -3.37 7.91 -8.66
C PRO A 117 -3.53 7.11 -7.37
N ASP A 118 -2.41 6.61 -6.87
CA ASP A 118 -2.37 5.82 -5.65
C ASP A 118 -2.72 6.60 -4.38
N THR A 119 -2.89 5.85 -3.29
CA THR A 119 -3.30 6.36 -1.98
C THR A 119 -2.22 7.17 -1.24
N PHE A 120 -0.97 7.17 -1.74
CA PHE A 120 0.15 7.91 -1.16
C PHE A 120 0.49 9.18 -1.93
N SER A 121 -0.26 9.49 -2.99
CA SER A 121 -0.02 10.66 -3.81
C SER A 121 -0.03 11.97 -2.99
N THR A 122 0.77 12.94 -3.42
CA THR A 122 0.87 14.25 -2.75
C THR A 122 -0.28 15.19 -3.13
N GLY A 123 -1.01 14.90 -4.22
CA GLY A 123 -2.15 15.67 -4.69
C GLY A 123 -3.37 14.80 -4.97
N CYS A 124 -4.49 15.45 -5.23
CA CYS A 124 -5.78 14.79 -5.46
C CYS A 124 -6.24 14.86 -6.92
N GLU A 125 -5.35 15.22 -7.84
CA GLU A 125 -5.62 15.32 -9.26
C GLU A 125 -5.94 13.94 -9.83
N THR A 126 -6.95 13.89 -10.69
CA THR A 126 -7.39 12.67 -11.38
C THR A 126 -7.82 13.01 -12.80
N TRP A 127 -7.81 12.00 -13.67
CA TRP A 127 -8.46 12.10 -14.97
C TRP A 127 -9.56 11.02 -15.09
N PRO A 128 -10.79 11.37 -15.46
CA PRO A 128 -11.31 12.75 -15.46
C PRO A 128 -11.40 13.32 -14.03
N PRO A 129 -11.49 14.67 -13.88
CA PRO A 129 -11.53 15.33 -12.57
C PRO A 129 -12.69 14.93 -11.66
N LYS A 130 -13.73 14.29 -12.18
CA LYS A 130 -14.88 13.83 -11.38
C LYS A 130 -14.51 12.84 -10.26
N TYR A 131 -13.34 12.18 -10.33
CA TYR A 131 -12.85 11.27 -9.30
C TYR A 131 -11.99 11.95 -8.22
N SER A 132 -11.67 13.24 -8.36
CA SER A 132 -10.85 13.95 -7.38
C SER A 132 -11.48 14.01 -5.98
N ALA A 133 -12.82 13.97 -5.87
CA ALA A 133 -13.48 13.88 -4.57
C ALA A 133 -13.18 12.54 -3.85
N PHE A 134 -13.15 11.44 -4.62
CA PHE A 134 -12.70 10.14 -4.10
C PHE A 134 -11.23 10.20 -3.69
N GLN A 135 -10.35 10.80 -4.51
CA GLN A 135 -8.93 10.87 -4.18
C GLN A 135 -8.68 11.72 -2.92
N ARG A 136 -9.39 12.85 -2.72
CA ARG A 136 -9.33 13.60 -1.45
C ARG A 136 -9.77 12.77 -0.25
N PHE A 137 -10.85 12.00 -0.41
CA PHE A 137 -11.32 11.08 0.64
C PHE A 137 -10.27 10.01 0.93
N ASN A 138 -9.68 9.41 -0.10
CA ASN A 138 -8.65 8.38 -0.02
C ASN A 138 -7.40 8.88 0.71
N LEU A 139 -6.88 10.05 0.33
CA LEU A 139 -5.71 10.68 0.96
C LEU A 139 -5.94 11.02 2.44
N ARG A 140 -7.14 11.53 2.79
CA ARG A 140 -7.49 11.79 4.20
C ARG A 140 -7.42 10.53 5.06
N GLN A 141 -7.87 9.38 4.55
CA GLN A 141 -7.78 8.11 5.27
C GLN A 141 -6.33 7.70 5.50
N THR A 142 -5.49 7.78 4.48
CA THR A 142 -4.08 7.38 4.55
C THR A 142 -3.27 8.28 5.48
N GLN A 143 -3.50 9.59 5.46
CA GLN A 143 -2.84 10.55 6.34
C GLN A 143 -3.26 10.37 7.81
N GLN A 144 -4.49 9.95 8.08
CA GLN A 144 -4.99 9.70 9.43
C GLN A 144 -4.48 8.38 10.02
N ASP A 145 -4.31 7.35 9.22
CA ASP A 145 -3.73 6.07 9.66
C ASP A 145 -2.27 6.23 10.11
N GLY A 146 -1.54 7.23 9.60
CA GLY A 146 -0.24 7.67 10.09
C GLY A 146 -0.28 8.42 11.45
N ALA A 147 -1.39 9.07 11.78
CA ALA A 147 -1.48 10.08 12.85
C ALA A 147 -2.50 9.82 13.97
N GLN A 148 -2.91 8.66 14.27
CA GLN A 148 -4.05 8.25 15.09
C GLN A 148 -5.28 7.92 14.22
N ALA A 149 -5.91 6.76 14.48
CA ALA A 149 -7.29 6.49 14.09
C ALA A 149 -8.22 7.45 14.89
N GLY A 150 -8.06 8.74 14.63
CA GLY A 150 -8.87 9.81 15.16
C GLY A 150 -10.27 9.70 14.59
N GLU A 151 -11.23 10.18 15.35
CA GLU A 151 -12.62 10.29 14.94
C GLU A 151 -12.69 10.95 13.56
N LEU A 152 -13.36 10.29 12.60
CA LEU A 152 -13.77 10.92 11.35
C LEU A 152 -14.52 12.21 11.71
N LYS A 153 -13.86 13.35 11.60
CA LYS A 153 -14.55 14.64 11.76
C LYS A 153 -15.39 14.83 10.50
N PHE A 154 -16.68 14.65 10.64
CA PHE A 154 -17.67 14.96 9.61
C PHE A 154 -17.81 16.49 9.53
N ASP A 155 -16.98 17.12 8.72
CA ASP A 155 -17.12 18.51 8.36
C ASP A 155 -17.87 18.68 7.01
N SER A 156 -18.16 19.92 6.65
CA SER A 156 -18.89 20.24 5.40
C SER A 156 -18.13 19.77 4.14
N SER A 157 -16.81 19.64 4.18
CA SER A 157 -16.00 19.18 3.05
C SER A 157 -16.20 17.69 2.79
N VAL A 158 -16.31 16.88 3.85
CA VAL A 158 -16.62 15.43 3.74
C VAL A 158 -18.01 15.23 3.14
N VAL A 159 -19.00 16.02 3.55
CA VAL A 159 -20.37 15.94 2.99
C VAL A 159 -20.36 16.28 1.49
N SER A 160 -19.62 17.33 1.11
CA SER A 160 -19.44 17.70 -0.31
C SER A 160 -18.78 16.60 -1.12
N ASP A 161 -17.71 16.00 -0.59
CA ASP A 161 -17.03 14.91 -1.30
C ASP A 161 -17.93 13.66 -1.43
N VAL A 162 -18.68 13.29 -0.40
CA VAL A 162 -19.65 12.19 -0.49
C VAL A 162 -20.72 12.46 -1.54
N TYR A 163 -21.25 13.68 -1.60
CA TYR A 163 -22.20 14.07 -2.64
C TYR A 163 -21.60 13.96 -4.05
N GLN A 164 -20.37 14.44 -4.23
CA GLN A 164 -19.67 14.32 -5.52
C GLN A 164 -19.41 12.85 -5.88
N MET A 165 -19.00 12.02 -4.93
CA MET A 165 -18.80 10.59 -5.15
C MET A 165 -20.11 9.87 -5.54
N LEU A 166 -21.27 10.22 -4.95
CA LEU A 166 -22.58 9.69 -5.35
C LEU A 166 -22.89 10.00 -6.82
N ARG A 167 -22.48 11.17 -7.31
CA ARG A 167 -22.63 11.55 -8.72
C ARG A 167 -21.59 10.91 -9.65
N SER A 168 -20.52 10.35 -9.08
CA SER A 168 -19.38 9.78 -9.80
C SER A 168 -19.26 8.27 -9.68
N GLY A 169 -20.32 7.59 -9.17
CA GLY A 169 -20.36 6.13 -9.17
C GLY A 169 -20.56 5.46 -7.80
N LEU A 170 -20.44 6.17 -6.66
CA LEU A 170 -20.71 5.60 -5.35
C LEU A 170 -22.18 5.13 -5.27
N THR A 171 -22.38 3.86 -4.93
CA THR A 171 -23.71 3.24 -4.92
C THR A 171 -24.38 3.34 -3.54
N LEU A 172 -25.73 3.40 -3.55
CA LEU A 172 -26.51 3.35 -2.31
C LEU A 172 -26.29 2.02 -1.55
N SER A 173 -26.02 0.93 -2.26
CA SER A 173 -25.65 -0.35 -1.64
C SER A 173 -24.36 -0.23 -0.82
N THR A 174 -23.33 0.43 -1.35
CA THR A 174 -22.10 0.68 -0.61
C THR A 174 -22.33 1.61 0.58
N CYS A 175 -23.09 2.70 0.41
CA CYS A 175 -23.50 3.58 1.52
C CYS A 175 -24.21 2.81 2.64
N SER A 176 -25.14 1.91 2.28
CA SER A 176 -25.85 1.06 3.25
C SER A 176 -24.90 0.13 4.02
N LYS A 177 -23.92 -0.49 3.33
CA LYS A 177 -22.89 -1.34 3.99
C LYS A 177 -22.03 -0.54 4.94
N LEU A 178 -21.62 0.68 4.57
CA LEU A 178 -20.86 1.59 5.44
C LEU A 178 -21.67 1.96 6.69
N ALA A 179 -22.91 2.36 6.51
CA ALA A 179 -23.81 2.72 7.62
C ALA A 179 -24.05 1.53 8.57
N ALA A 180 -24.31 0.34 8.01
CA ALA A 180 -24.47 -0.89 8.79
C ALA A 180 -23.20 -1.25 9.59
N HIS A 181 -22.02 -1.03 9.02
CA HIS A 181 -20.75 -1.26 9.73
C HIS A 181 -20.56 -0.28 10.88
N ILE A 182 -20.82 1.02 10.66
CA ILE A 182 -20.76 2.04 11.72
C ILE A 182 -21.74 1.71 12.86
N ALA A 183 -22.93 1.21 12.53
CA ALA A 183 -23.88 0.75 13.55
C ALA A 183 -23.32 -0.45 14.34
N LYS A 184 -22.68 -1.42 13.68
CA LYS A 184 -22.00 -2.54 14.35
C LYS A 184 -20.88 -2.09 15.27
N GLU A 185 -20.10 -1.07 14.89
CA GLU A 185 -19.03 -0.52 15.72
C GLU A 185 -19.54 0.11 17.02
N ARG A 186 -20.74 0.70 16.99
CA ARG A 186 -21.38 1.24 18.20
C ARG A 186 -21.85 0.14 19.16
N LEU A 187 -22.23 -1.01 18.62
CA LEU A 187 -22.67 -2.16 19.41
C LEU A 187 -21.48 -2.99 19.91
N ASN A 188 -20.43 -3.11 19.09
CA ASN A 188 -19.21 -3.85 19.41
C ASN A 188 -17.97 -3.12 18.86
N PRO A 189 -17.16 -2.49 19.73
CA PRO A 189 -15.98 -1.71 19.36
C PRO A 189 -14.93 -2.47 18.54
N LEU A 190 -14.90 -3.81 18.61
CA LEU A 190 -13.96 -4.64 17.83
C LEU A 190 -14.11 -4.44 16.30
N TYR A 191 -15.31 -4.07 15.83
CA TYR A 191 -15.54 -3.76 14.42
C TYR A 191 -14.73 -2.57 13.91
N ARG A 192 -14.23 -1.67 14.79
CA ARG A 192 -13.36 -0.55 14.40
C ARG A 192 -12.10 -1.03 13.69
N GLY A 193 -11.53 -2.16 14.12
CA GLY A 193 -10.36 -2.77 13.49
C GLY A 193 -10.56 -3.17 12.03
N ARG A 194 -11.81 -3.38 11.59
CA ARG A 194 -12.18 -3.74 10.22
C ARG A 194 -12.62 -2.54 9.37
N ARG A 195 -12.67 -1.32 9.91
CA ARG A 195 -13.21 -0.14 9.21
C ARG A 195 -12.44 0.18 7.94
N SER A 196 -11.10 0.12 7.97
CA SER A 196 -10.23 0.43 6.83
C SER A 196 -10.51 -0.44 5.61
N VAL A 197 -10.99 -1.67 5.80
CA VAL A 197 -11.36 -2.59 4.71
C VAL A 197 -12.48 -2.02 3.83
N LEU A 198 -13.37 -1.22 4.41
CA LEU A 198 -14.56 -0.69 3.69
C LEU A 198 -14.21 0.36 2.64
N GLN A 199 -13.02 0.98 2.73
CA GLN A 199 -12.53 1.87 1.68
C GLN A 199 -12.46 1.18 0.32
N ALA A 200 -12.14 -0.12 0.30
CA ALA A 200 -12.12 -0.93 -0.93
C ALA A 200 -13.48 -1.03 -1.63
N LEU A 201 -14.60 -0.91 -0.88
CA LEU A 201 -15.95 -0.86 -1.48
C LEU A 201 -16.17 0.43 -2.24
N VAL A 202 -15.77 1.57 -1.65
CA VAL A 202 -15.89 2.90 -2.27
C VAL A 202 -15.01 2.98 -3.51
N ALA A 203 -13.73 2.57 -3.39
CA ALA A 203 -12.77 2.55 -4.49
C ALA A 203 -13.30 1.70 -5.67
N PHE A 204 -13.86 0.52 -5.37
CA PHE A 204 -14.37 -0.37 -6.41
C PHE A 204 -15.62 0.17 -7.09
N ASP A 205 -16.48 0.90 -6.39
CA ASP A 205 -17.62 1.57 -7.01
C ASP A 205 -17.17 2.63 -8.02
N MET A 206 -16.16 3.45 -7.67
CA MET A 206 -15.58 4.44 -8.57
C MET A 206 -14.91 3.76 -9.78
N PHE A 207 -14.17 2.68 -9.56
CA PHE A 207 -13.56 1.90 -10.62
C PHE A 207 -14.61 1.29 -11.58
N LYS A 208 -15.69 0.74 -11.05
CA LYS A 208 -16.79 0.22 -11.90
C LYS A 208 -17.41 1.31 -12.76
N ASP A 209 -17.58 2.52 -12.23
CA ASP A 209 -18.08 3.66 -13.00
C ASP A 209 -17.08 4.01 -14.12
N ALA A 210 -15.80 4.07 -13.82
CA ALA A 210 -14.75 4.35 -14.80
C ALA A 210 -14.74 3.31 -15.92
N LEU A 211 -14.75 2.02 -15.59
CA LEU A 211 -14.78 0.93 -16.58
C LEU A 211 -16.00 0.98 -17.50
N LYS A 212 -17.21 1.20 -16.94
CA LYS A 212 -18.44 1.21 -17.71
C LYS A 212 -18.51 2.37 -18.69
N ASN A 213 -17.93 3.52 -18.31
CA ASN A 213 -17.98 4.73 -19.11
C ASN A 213 -16.90 4.79 -20.20
N SER A 214 -15.79 4.07 -20.06
CA SER A 214 -14.64 4.20 -20.98
C SER A 214 -14.35 2.93 -21.80
N LYS A 215 -14.47 1.73 -21.20
CA LYS A 215 -14.17 0.43 -21.83
C LYS A 215 -12.74 0.35 -22.39
N PRO A 216 -11.70 0.50 -21.54
CA PRO A 216 -10.31 0.50 -21.94
C PRO A 216 -9.87 -0.86 -22.53
N ASP A 217 -8.78 -0.85 -23.29
CA ASP A 217 -8.12 -2.09 -23.75
C ASP A 217 -7.32 -2.74 -22.63
N PHE A 218 -6.71 -1.89 -21.77
CA PHE A 218 -6.01 -2.30 -20.55
C PHE A 218 -6.42 -1.41 -19.38
N CYS A 219 -6.60 -2.02 -18.21
CA CYS A 219 -6.79 -1.25 -16.99
C CYS A 219 -6.17 -1.93 -15.78
N THR A 220 -5.83 -1.10 -14.76
CA THR A 220 -5.39 -1.56 -13.43
C THR A 220 -6.41 -1.18 -12.37
N PHE A 221 -6.45 -1.98 -11.31
CA PHE A 221 -7.15 -1.64 -10.06
C PHE A 221 -6.36 -2.18 -8.87
N PHE A 222 -5.81 -1.26 -8.08
CA PHE A 222 -5.05 -1.59 -6.87
C PHE A 222 -5.92 -1.58 -5.62
N THR A 223 -5.68 -2.52 -4.72
CA THR A 223 -6.35 -2.57 -3.42
C THR A 223 -5.47 -3.18 -2.32
N ASN A 224 -5.46 -2.53 -1.14
CA ASN A 224 -4.60 -2.86 -0.01
C ASN A 224 -5.35 -3.40 1.22
N HIS A 225 -6.66 -3.59 1.12
CA HIS A 225 -7.51 -3.87 2.28
C HIS A 225 -7.26 -5.23 2.94
N VAL A 226 -6.84 -6.24 2.18
CA VAL A 226 -6.50 -7.56 2.71
C VAL A 226 -5.15 -7.49 3.43
N ALA A 227 -4.14 -6.85 2.83
CA ALA A 227 -2.82 -6.69 3.42
C ALA A 227 -2.86 -6.06 4.82
N GLY A 228 -3.65 -4.99 5.00
CA GLY A 228 -3.81 -4.35 6.29
C GLY A 228 -4.43 -5.26 7.37
N MET A 229 -5.27 -6.21 6.98
CA MET A 229 -5.81 -7.21 7.91
C MET A 229 -4.80 -8.32 8.19
N MET A 230 -4.03 -8.74 7.20
CA MET A 230 -2.95 -9.73 7.39
C MET A 230 -1.87 -9.21 8.33
N HIS A 231 -1.42 -7.96 8.17
CA HIS A 231 -0.47 -7.35 9.11
C HIS A 231 -0.92 -7.45 10.56
N ARG A 232 -2.19 -7.13 10.84
CA ARG A 232 -2.73 -7.04 12.21
C ARG A 232 -3.15 -8.37 12.80
N TYR A 233 -3.72 -9.27 11.98
CA TYR A 233 -4.50 -10.40 12.49
C TYR A 233 -3.99 -11.77 12.03
N TRP A 234 -2.77 -11.86 11.50
CA TRP A 234 -2.17 -13.13 11.05
C TRP A 234 -2.18 -14.18 12.16
N LYS A 235 -1.71 -13.82 13.34
CA LYS A 235 -1.66 -14.69 14.52
C LYS A 235 -3.00 -15.31 14.90
N TYR A 236 -4.08 -14.58 14.74
CA TYR A 236 -5.41 -15.07 15.07
C TYR A 236 -5.98 -15.98 13.97
N THR A 237 -5.62 -15.74 12.73
CA THR A 237 -6.07 -16.54 11.58
C THR A 237 -5.25 -17.82 11.42
N PHE A 238 -3.95 -17.75 11.72
CA PHE A 238 -2.98 -18.84 11.65
C PHE A 238 -2.27 -19.01 12.99
N PRO A 239 -3.00 -19.38 14.05
CA PRO A 239 -2.44 -19.44 15.40
C PRO A 239 -1.33 -20.49 15.55
N GLU A 240 -1.32 -21.51 14.69
CA GLU A 240 -0.29 -22.54 14.64
C GLU A 240 1.12 -21.99 14.37
N ASP A 241 1.24 -20.90 13.62
CA ASP A 241 2.54 -20.25 13.34
C ASP A 241 3.21 -19.69 14.59
N PHE A 242 2.43 -19.46 15.65
CA PHE A 242 2.87 -18.83 16.91
C PHE A 242 2.75 -19.77 18.10
N GLY A 243 2.35 -21.02 17.90
CA GLY A 243 1.95 -21.89 19.01
C GLY A 243 0.87 -21.26 19.89
N TYR A 244 -0.01 -20.43 19.31
CA TYR A 244 -1.03 -19.66 20.00
C TYR A 244 -2.36 -20.40 20.03
N GLU A 245 -3.09 -20.26 21.12
CA GLU A 245 -4.44 -20.80 21.27
C GLU A 245 -5.45 -19.67 21.39
N LEU A 246 -6.51 -19.69 20.59
CA LEU A 246 -7.60 -18.69 20.65
C LEU A 246 -8.43 -18.91 21.92
N LYS A 247 -8.25 -18.04 22.92
CA LYS A 247 -8.86 -18.21 24.24
C LYS A 247 -10.09 -17.34 24.45
N THR A 248 -10.07 -16.13 23.92
CA THR A 248 -11.09 -15.12 24.16
C THR A 248 -12.07 -14.96 22.98
N ASP A 249 -13.21 -14.32 23.21
CA ASP A 249 -14.14 -13.96 22.14
C ASP A 249 -13.55 -12.91 21.21
N GLU A 250 -12.66 -12.06 21.71
CA GLU A 250 -11.88 -11.12 20.92
C GLU A 250 -10.93 -11.83 19.97
N ASP A 251 -10.18 -12.86 20.44
CA ASP A 251 -9.32 -13.68 19.57
C ASP A 251 -10.13 -14.32 18.44
N ARG A 252 -11.28 -14.90 18.79
CA ARG A 252 -12.19 -15.52 17.81
C ARG A 252 -12.75 -14.50 16.81
N PHE A 253 -13.06 -13.29 17.26
CA PHE A 253 -13.48 -12.20 16.37
C PHE A 253 -12.36 -11.83 15.41
N HIS A 254 -11.13 -11.67 15.92
CA HIS A 254 -9.96 -11.29 15.11
C HIS A 254 -9.55 -12.39 14.13
N ALA A 255 -9.73 -13.67 14.45
CA ALA A 255 -9.51 -14.81 13.57
C ALA A 255 -10.31 -14.70 12.25
N GLY A 256 -11.50 -14.09 12.28
CA GLY A 256 -12.33 -13.86 11.11
C GLY A 256 -12.01 -12.56 10.34
N SER A 257 -10.99 -11.77 10.71
CA SER A 257 -10.77 -10.45 10.12
C SER A 257 -10.13 -10.49 8.74
N ILE A 258 -9.19 -11.42 8.51
CA ILE A 258 -8.61 -11.65 7.17
C ILE A 258 -9.70 -12.20 6.24
N GLY A 259 -10.52 -13.15 6.71
CA GLY A 259 -11.63 -13.70 5.92
C GLY A 259 -12.66 -12.64 5.53
N PHE A 260 -12.98 -11.72 6.44
CA PHE A 260 -13.87 -10.58 6.13
C PHE A 260 -13.32 -9.69 5.00
N ALA A 261 -12.01 -9.44 4.99
CA ALA A 261 -11.36 -8.68 3.92
C ALA A 261 -11.34 -9.48 2.60
N MET A 262 -11.02 -10.76 2.68
CA MET A 262 -11.05 -11.67 1.52
C MET A 262 -12.44 -11.78 0.89
N ASP A 263 -13.54 -11.75 1.66
CA ASP A 263 -14.90 -11.75 1.12
C ASP A 263 -15.22 -10.49 0.31
N ILE A 264 -14.63 -9.35 0.67
CA ILE A 264 -14.75 -8.12 -0.13
C ILE A 264 -13.97 -8.25 -1.44
N ALA A 265 -12.74 -8.78 -1.39
CA ALA A 265 -11.98 -9.07 -2.61
C ALA A 265 -12.69 -10.10 -3.49
N ASP A 266 -13.29 -11.13 -2.89
CA ASP A 266 -14.07 -12.15 -3.58
C ASP A 266 -15.24 -11.57 -4.36
N ALA A 267 -16.00 -10.66 -3.75
CA ALA A 267 -17.09 -9.96 -4.41
C ALA A 267 -16.60 -9.08 -5.58
N GLN A 268 -15.44 -8.46 -5.46
CA GLN A 268 -14.81 -7.68 -6.53
C GLN A 268 -14.38 -8.59 -7.68
N ILE A 269 -13.74 -9.72 -7.38
CA ILE A 269 -13.33 -10.74 -8.35
C ILE A 269 -14.55 -11.33 -9.07
N ALA A 270 -15.61 -11.66 -8.33
CA ALA A 270 -16.86 -12.16 -8.93
C ALA A 270 -17.42 -11.20 -9.98
N TRP A 271 -17.39 -9.90 -9.68
CA TRP A 271 -17.84 -8.87 -10.60
C TRP A 271 -16.92 -8.76 -11.81
N LEU A 272 -15.59 -8.76 -11.59
CA LEU A 272 -14.58 -8.67 -12.67
C LEU A 272 -14.63 -9.87 -13.61
N MET A 273 -14.72 -11.09 -13.08
CA MET A 273 -14.88 -12.30 -13.91
C MET A 273 -16.09 -12.17 -14.82
N LYS A 274 -17.25 -11.80 -14.24
CA LYS A 274 -18.47 -11.59 -15.04
C LYS A 274 -18.30 -10.48 -16.09
N TYR A 275 -17.58 -9.41 -15.74
CA TYR A 275 -17.34 -8.29 -16.64
C TYR A 275 -16.45 -8.70 -17.82
N VAL A 276 -15.31 -9.34 -17.55
CA VAL A 276 -14.39 -9.78 -18.64
C VAL A 276 -15.00 -10.86 -19.51
N ASP A 277 -15.78 -11.80 -18.95
CA ASP A 277 -16.51 -12.82 -19.71
C ASP A 277 -17.52 -12.18 -20.68
N ALA A 278 -18.28 -11.18 -20.22
CA ALA A 278 -19.25 -10.47 -21.06
C ALA A 278 -18.60 -9.66 -22.20
N HIS A 279 -17.32 -9.32 -22.10
CA HIS A 279 -16.59 -8.52 -23.09
C HIS A 279 -15.51 -9.32 -23.84
N GLY A 280 -15.45 -10.65 -23.69
CA GLY A 280 -14.42 -11.50 -24.30
C GLY A 280 -13.00 -11.13 -23.84
N GLY A 281 -12.90 -10.58 -22.62
CA GLY A 281 -11.66 -10.08 -22.03
C GLY A 281 -10.91 -11.09 -21.18
N ARG A 282 -9.90 -10.60 -20.48
CA ARG A 282 -9.05 -11.37 -19.56
C ARG A 282 -8.90 -10.63 -18.23
N LEU A 283 -8.81 -11.39 -17.16
CA LEU A 283 -8.48 -10.91 -15.82
C LEU A 283 -7.11 -11.46 -15.42
N MET A 284 -6.24 -10.58 -15.01
CA MET A 284 -4.98 -10.90 -14.35
C MET A 284 -5.10 -10.45 -12.90
N LEU A 285 -5.10 -11.39 -11.95
CA LEU A 285 -4.96 -11.10 -10.52
C LEU A 285 -3.49 -11.26 -10.16
N ALA A 286 -2.88 -10.23 -9.57
CA ALA A 286 -1.49 -10.27 -9.17
C ALA A 286 -1.28 -9.73 -7.75
N SER A 287 -0.28 -10.28 -7.06
CA SER A 287 0.38 -9.69 -5.90
C SER A 287 1.87 -9.58 -6.19
N SER A 288 2.48 -8.43 -5.94
CA SER A 288 3.91 -8.22 -6.18
C SER A 288 4.81 -8.93 -5.17
N MET A 289 4.26 -9.29 -4.02
CA MET A 289 4.87 -10.05 -2.92
C MET A 289 3.76 -10.62 -2.06
N GLY A 290 4.10 -11.35 -0.99
CA GLY A 290 3.13 -11.89 -0.04
C GLY A 290 3.42 -11.46 1.39
N GLN A 291 2.69 -12.06 2.33
CA GLN A 291 2.96 -11.97 3.76
C GLN A 291 3.11 -13.35 4.37
N GLU A 292 3.84 -13.41 5.47
CA GLU A 292 3.98 -14.58 6.35
C GLU A 292 4.00 -14.16 7.82
N ALA A 293 4.03 -15.13 8.72
CA ALA A 293 4.12 -14.89 10.15
C ALA A 293 5.43 -14.17 10.51
N ILE A 294 5.33 -13.18 11.39
CA ILE A 294 6.48 -12.53 12.01
C ILE A 294 6.31 -12.48 13.53
N ASP A 295 7.31 -12.95 14.25
CA ASP A 295 7.44 -12.73 15.69
C ASP A 295 8.42 -11.59 15.93
N ARG A 296 7.93 -10.46 16.43
CA ARG A 296 8.73 -9.28 16.75
C ARG A 296 9.18 -9.22 18.21
N GLY A 297 8.90 -10.28 18.98
CA GLY A 297 9.20 -10.33 20.42
C GLY A 297 8.42 -9.27 21.21
N GLU A 298 9.04 -8.75 22.28
CA GLU A 298 8.47 -7.64 23.05
C GLU A 298 8.61 -6.32 22.27
N TYR A 299 7.53 -5.94 21.62
CA TYR A 299 7.42 -4.68 20.89
C TYR A 299 6.66 -3.67 21.74
N LEU A 300 7.30 -2.57 22.07
CA LEU A 300 6.75 -1.56 22.96
C LEU A 300 6.06 -0.41 22.21
N GLY A 301 6.40 -0.17 20.95
CA GLY A 301 5.86 0.91 20.12
C GLY A 301 6.90 1.51 19.18
N GLU A 302 6.58 2.63 18.58
CA GLU A 302 7.39 3.33 17.57
C GLU A 302 7.55 4.81 17.93
N TRP A 303 8.70 5.38 17.56
CA TRP A 303 8.90 6.81 17.59
C TRP A 303 8.53 7.42 16.25
N ARG A 304 7.86 8.58 16.27
CA ARG A 304 7.61 9.38 15.07
C ARG A 304 8.05 10.83 15.30
N ILE A 305 8.43 11.53 14.24
CA ILE A 305 8.59 12.98 14.25
C ILE A 305 7.18 13.59 14.21
N SER A 306 6.71 14.11 15.33
CA SER A 306 5.39 14.75 15.46
C SER A 306 5.45 16.26 15.25
N ASN A 307 6.66 16.84 15.31
CA ASN A 307 6.89 18.28 15.12
C ASN A 307 8.14 18.48 14.28
N VAL A 308 7.98 18.50 12.95
CA VAL A 308 9.06 18.67 11.97
C VAL A 308 9.84 19.97 12.18
N PRO A 309 9.24 21.16 12.37
CA PRO A 309 9.99 22.38 12.63
C PRO A 309 10.88 22.27 13.88
N ARG A 310 10.41 21.63 14.92
CA ARG A 310 11.20 21.41 16.13
C ARG A 310 12.37 20.45 15.89
N PHE A 311 12.13 19.38 15.10
CA PHE A 311 13.18 18.44 14.69
C PHE A 311 14.28 19.16 13.90
N LEU A 312 13.92 19.90 12.86
CA LEU A 312 14.86 20.63 12.02
C LEU A 312 15.67 21.64 12.83
N ASN A 313 15.02 22.41 13.71
CA ASN A 313 15.70 23.36 14.59
C ASN A 313 16.68 22.65 15.55
N ALA A 314 16.27 21.52 16.13
CA ALA A 314 17.10 20.77 17.08
C ALA A 314 18.37 20.18 16.45
N ILE A 315 18.34 19.84 15.15
CA ILE A 315 19.52 19.39 14.39
C ILE A 315 20.28 20.55 13.75
N GLY A 316 19.85 21.81 13.95
CA GLY A 316 20.49 23.00 13.37
C GLY A 316 20.26 23.18 11.86
N TRP A 317 19.21 22.57 11.32
CA TRP A 317 18.84 22.70 9.91
C TRP A 317 17.95 23.91 9.69
N THR A 318 18.36 24.84 8.81
CA THR A 318 17.67 26.11 8.55
C THR A 318 17.12 26.25 7.14
N ALA A 319 17.59 25.42 6.20
CA ALA A 319 17.09 25.41 4.83
C ALA A 319 15.70 24.74 4.75
N PRO A 320 14.91 25.00 3.69
CA PRO A 320 13.64 24.34 3.50
C PRO A 320 13.78 22.80 3.44
N ALA A 321 12.89 22.12 4.14
CA ALA A 321 12.74 20.67 4.08
C ALA A 321 11.25 20.33 4.24
N GLN A 322 10.68 19.70 3.21
CA GLN A 322 9.28 19.31 3.22
C GLN A 322 9.15 17.89 3.76
N ASP A 323 8.32 17.71 4.79
CA ASP A 323 7.91 16.39 5.26
C ASP A 323 7.04 15.70 4.22
N LEU A 324 7.46 14.52 3.81
CA LEU A 324 6.72 13.65 2.91
C LEU A 324 6.16 12.45 3.67
N MET A 325 5.02 11.95 3.23
CA MET A 325 4.45 10.74 3.80
C MET A 325 5.44 9.59 3.75
N ALA A 326 5.60 8.91 4.88
CA ALA A 326 6.37 7.67 5.01
C ALA A 326 5.61 6.68 5.89
N MET A 327 5.87 5.38 5.68
CA MET A 327 5.37 4.36 6.60
C MET A 327 6.31 4.26 7.80
N GLN A 328 5.71 4.32 8.99
CA GLN A 328 6.47 4.22 10.23
C GLN A 328 7.25 2.88 10.30
N PRO A 329 8.48 2.86 10.82
CA PRO A 329 9.17 3.94 11.53
C PRO A 329 10.05 4.86 10.65
N ASP A 330 9.73 4.98 9.37
CA ASP A 330 10.48 5.81 8.43
C ASP A 330 10.01 7.26 8.42
N PHE A 331 10.89 8.16 7.99
CA PHE A 331 10.64 9.57 7.75
C PHE A 331 11.22 9.96 6.40
N ASN A 332 10.44 10.66 5.57
CA ASN A 332 10.88 11.14 4.26
C ASN A 332 10.88 12.67 4.24
N PHE A 333 11.96 13.24 3.70
CA PHE A 333 12.10 14.68 3.52
C PHE A 333 12.46 15.00 2.07
N ALA A 334 11.71 15.90 1.44
CA ALA A 334 12.12 16.50 0.17
C ALA A 334 12.90 17.79 0.42
N LEU A 335 14.06 17.90 -0.19
CA LEU A 335 14.97 19.05 -0.11
C LEU A 335 14.96 19.78 -1.46
N GLU A 336 15.45 21.03 -1.48
CA GLU A 336 15.42 21.88 -2.67
C GLU A 336 16.42 21.44 -3.77
N SER A 337 17.50 20.75 -3.39
CA SER A 337 18.50 20.25 -4.33
C SER A 337 19.16 18.96 -3.82
N GLU A 338 19.90 18.27 -4.69
CA GLU A 338 20.66 17.08 -4.30
C GLU A 338 21.78 17.42 -3.32
N GLU A 339 22.41 18.60 -3.46
CA GLU A 339 23.42 19.08 -2.53
C GLU A 339 22.82 19.34 -1.15
N ALA A 340 21.62 19.95 -1.07
CA ALA A 340 20.90 20.13 0.18
C ALA A 340 20.54 18.79 0.81
N ALA A 341 20.12 17.81 0.02
CA ALA A 341 19.81 16.47 0.48
C ALA A 341 21.06 15.74 1.03
N GLU A 342 22.21 15.88 0.39
CA GLU A 342 23.49 15.35 0.87
C GLU A 342 23.89 15.98 2.21
N GLN A 343 23.80 17.30 2.33
CA GLN A 343 24.11 18.00 3.58
C GLN A 343 23.14 17.60 4.71
N PHE A 344 21.85 17.46 4.39
CA PHE A 344 20.84 16.99 5.35
C PHE A 344 21.15 15.59 5.84
N LEU A 345 21.59 14.70 4.95
CA LEU A 345 21.99 13.33 5.28
C LEU A 345 23.24 13.31 6.20
N ILE A 346 24.22 14.17 5.93
CA ILE A 346 25.41 14.33 6.78
C ILE A 346 25.01 14.80 8.19
N VAL A 347 24.17 15.82 8.29
CA VAL A 347 23.71 16.36 9.57
C VAL A 347 22.94 15.34 10.38
N THR A 348 21.95 14.68 9.74
CA THR A 348 21.14 13.66 10.42
C THR A 348 21.95 12.40 10.75
N GLY A 349 22.89 12.00 9.89
CA GLY A 349 23.77 10.83 10.10
C GLY A 349 24.69 10.96 11.32
N GLN A 350 24.90 12.17 11.82
CA GLN A 350 25.69 12.43 13.04
C GLN A 350 24.88 12.24 14.34
N LEU A 351 23.57 11.97 14.26
CA LEU A 351 22.74 11.70 15.44
C LEU A 351 23.05 10.30 16.00
N LEU A 352 23.56 10.28 17.22
CA LEU A 352 24.00 9.06 17.89
C LEU A 352 23.20 8.83 19.18
N ASP A 353 23.03 7.59 19.56
CA ASP A 353 22.48 7.21 20.85
C ASP A 353 23.48 7.45 21.99
N ALA A 354 23.06 7.23 23.23
CA ALA A 354 23.91 7.41 24.41
C ALA A 354 25.14 6.49 24.44
N LYS A 355 25.20 5.43 23.62
CA LYS A 355 26.30 4.48 23.49
C LYS A 355 27.24 4.81 22.32
N GLY A 356 26.91 5.87 21.54
CA GLY A 356 27.66 6.28 20.36
C GLY A 356 27.28 5.51 19.09
N GLY A 357 26.20 4.71 19.11
CA GLY A 357 25.62 4.06 17.94
C GLY A 357 24.70 5.01 17.18
N SER A 358 24.56 4.85 15.86
CA SER A 358 23.58 5.61 15.07
C SER A 358 22.16 5.36 15.58
N ILE A 359 21.35 6.43 15.69
CA ILE A 359 19.91 6.27 15.93
C ILE A 359 19.17 5.79 14.67
N TRP A 360 19.81 5.83 13.52
CA TRP A 360 19.25 5.44 12.25
C TRP A 360 19.71 4.04 11.85
N LYS A 361 18.76 3.12 11.61
CA LYS A 361 18.98 1.86 10.91
C LYS A 361 19.28 2.12 9.43
N ARG A 362 18.65 3.15 8.88
CA ARG A 362 18.77 3.57 7.48
C ARG A 362 18.79 5.10 7.42
N ALA A 363 19.76 5.64 6.71
CA ALA A 363 19.84 7.05 6.36
C ALA A 363 20.37 7.10 4.92
N GLN A 364 19.51 7.44 3.94
CA GLN A 364 19.86 7.37 2.52
C GLN A 364 19.08 8.40 1.72
N ARG A 365 19.57 8.76 0.53
CA ARG A 365 18.89 9.65 -0.38
C ARG A 365 18.72 9.06 -1.77
N ILE A 366 17.67 9.50 -2.47
CA ILE A 366 17.46 9.30 -3.89
C ILE A 366 17.05 10.65 -4.49
N GLY A 367 17.87 11.21 -5.37
CA GLY A 367 17.68 12.58 -5.84
C GLY A 367 17.64 13.57 -4.67
N THR A 368 16.58 14.35 -4.60
CA THR A 368 16.31 15.33 -3.54
C THR A 368 15.57 14.75 -2.33
N THR A 369 15.21 13.46 -2.34
CA THR A 369 14.49 12.83 -1.23
C THR A 369 15.44 12.11 -0.29
N VAL A 370 15.38 12.43 1.01
CA VAL A 370 16.08 11.73 2.08
C VAL A 370 15.08 10.87 2.85
N ASN A 371 15.43 9.59 3.05
CA ASN A 371 14.72 8.66 3.92
C ASN A 371 15.55 8.33 5.16
N LEU A 372 14.92 8.46 6.31
CA LEU A 372 15.49 8.14 7.62
C LEU A 372 14.62 7.07 8.28
N GLY A 373 15.19 5.92 8.62
CA GLY A 373 14.53 4.84 9.37
C GLY A 373 15.19 4.65 10.73
N LEU A 374 14.41 4.64 11.81
CA LEU A 374 14.95 4.47 13.16
C LEU A 374 15.53 3.07 13.38
N ALA A 375 16.63 3.01 14.14
CA ALA A 375 17.23 1.75 14.54
C ALA A 375 16.34 1.03 15.56
N PRO A 376 16.27 -0.32 15.55
CA PRO A 376 15.52 -1.10 16.54
C PRO A 376 15.93 -0.79 17.98
N SER A 377 17.22 -0.49 18.22
CA SER A 377 17.71 -0.07 19.54
C SER A 377 17.12 1.26 20.04
N ALA A 378 16.82 2.19 19.11
CA ALA A 378 16.12 3.42 19.44
C ALA A 378 14.60 3.20 19.65
N VAL A 379 14.04 2.21 18.97
CA VAL A 379 12.63 1.82 19.09
C VAL A 379 12.39 1.02 20.37
N ALA A 380 13.30 0.12 20.75
CA ALA A 380 13.18 -0.74 21.94
C ALA A 380 13.42 0.02 23.26
N LEU A 381 13.96 1.23 23.20
CA LEU A 381 14.13 2.03 24.41
C LEU A 381 12.77 2.57 24.86
N SER A 382 12.22 1.89 25.87
CA SER A 382 10.97 2.30 26.52
C SER A 382 11.01 3.77 26.90
N ALA A 383 9.91 4.41 26.80
CA ALA A 383 9.41 5.73 27.19
C ALA A 383 10.13 6.59 28.25
N GLY A 384 11.44 6.50 28.40
CA GLY A 384 12.20 7.33 29.31
C GLY A 384 13.62 7.45 28.84
N ASP A 385 14.26 8.46 28.70
CA ASP A 385 15.70 8.74 28.70
C ASP A 385 16.57 8.13 27.58
N VAL A 386 16.12 8.13 26.33
CA VAL A 386 17.05 7.99 25.20
C VAL A 386 17.72 9.34 24.97
N TYR A 387 19.00 9.40 25.32
CA TYR A 387 19.82 10.57 25.05
C TYR A 387 20.53 10.41 23.71
N ILE A 388 20.48 11.43 22.86
CA ILE A 388 21.21 11.48 21.61
C ILE A 388 22.19 12.65 21.65
N ALA A 389 23.37 12.46 21.07
CA ALA A 389 24.35 13.52 20.89
C ALA A 389 24.10 14.18 19.54
N ALA A 390 23.60 15.40 19.51
CA ALA A 390 23.47 16.18 18.28
C ALA A 390 24.80 16.87 17.92
N PRO A 391 25.17 16.90 16.63
CA PRO A 391 26.52 17.35 16.21
C PRO A 391 26.88 18.79 16.58
N ASN A 392 25.91 19.67 16.62
CA ASN A 392 26.07 21.11 16.85
C ASN A 392 25.74 21.53 18.29
N MET A 393 25.48 20.59 19.18
CA MET A 393 25.25 20.88 20.57
C MET A 393 26.45 20.37 21.39
N PRO A 394 27.16 21.23 22.13
CA PRO A 394 28.31 20.80 22.94
C PRO A 394 27.81 19.79 23.97
N LYS A 395 28.01 18.50 23.68
CA LYS A 395 27.75 17.34 24.56
C LYS A 395 26.43 17.36 25.38
N ALA A 396 25.41 18.11 24.94
CA ALA A 396 24.13 18.12 25.58
C ALA A 396 23.40 16.84 25.24
N LYS A 397 23.14 15.99 26.23
CA LYS A 397 22.27 14.84 26.10
C LYS A 397 20.83 15.36 25.89
N LEU A 398 20.28 15.16 24.68
CA LEU A 398 18.91 15.49 24.37
C LEU A 398 18.04 14.25 24.55
N ASN A 399 16.99 14.37 25.33
CA ASN A 399 15.92 13.38 25.30
C ASN A 399 15.30 13.37 23.88
N ILE A 400 15.00 12.20 23.35
CA ILE A 400 14.45 12.05 21.98
C ILE A 400 13.16 12.88 21.79
N ALA A 401 12.36 13.05 22.87
CA ALA A 401 11.19 13.92 22.85
C ALA A 401 11.55 15.41 22.59
N ASN A 402 12.75 15.86 22.96
CA ASN A 402 13.20 17.22 22.70
C ASN A 402 13.54 17.48 21.22
N LEU A 403 13.70 16.42 20.42
CA LEU A 403 13.77 16.47 18.95
C LEU A 403 12.43 16.63 18.26
N GLY A 404 11.33 16.89 18.96
CA GLY A 404 10.00 16.93 18.36
C GLY A 404 9.49 15.55 17.96
N MET A 405 10.01 14.50 18.61
CA MET A 405 9.57 13.12 18.42
C MET A 405 8.67 12.68 19.57
N GLU A 406 7.71 11.83 19.28
CA GLU A 406 6.82 11.23 20.28
C GLU A 406 6.78 9.71 20.12
N PHE A 407 6.57 9.01 21.24
CA PHE A 407 6.45 7.56 21.25
C PHE A 407 4.98 7.15 21.09
N LEU A 408 4.72 6.31 20.10
CA LEU A 408 3.40 5.74 19.83
C LEU A 408 3.37 4.28 20.26
N LYS A 409 2.49 3.96 21.20
CA LYS A 409 2.20 2.58 21.55
C LYS A 409 1.36 1.96 20.44
N ARG A 410 1.92 1.03 19.68
CA ARG A 410 1.23 0.36 18.57
C ARG A 410 1.32 -1.14 18.74
N ASP A 411 0.29 -1.86 18.24
CA ASP A 411 0.40 -3.28 17.96
C ASP A 411 1.38 -3.47 16.78
N PRO A 412 2.46 -4.24 16.94
CA PRO A 412 3.48 -4.43 15.91
C PRO A 412 2.96 -5.18 14.68
N GLY A 413 1.79 -5.79 14.79
CA GLY A 413 1.28 -6.73 13.82
C GLY A 413 2.01 -8.07 13.84
N THR A 414 1.40 -9.08 13.23
CA THR A 414 1.88 -10.46 13.25
C THR A 414 2.05 -11.06 11.86
N GLY A 415 1.68 -10.32 10.79
CA GLY A 415 1.99 -10.63 9.40
C GLY A 415 2.98 -9.62 8.83
N TYR A 416 3.96 -10.09 8.04
CA TYR A 416 4.94 -9.22 7.40
C TYR A 416 5.39 -9.76 6.04
N HIS A 417 6.02 -8.91 5.26
CA HIS A 417 6.38 -9.10 3.88
C HIS A 417 7.29 -10.32 3.63
N GLN A 418 6.98 -11.07 2.59
CA GLN A 418 7.81 -12.15 2.06
C GLN A 418 7.82 -12.08 0.53
N PRO A 419 8.88 -12.57 -0.19
CA PRO A 419 9.09 -12.27 -1.60
C PRO A 419 8.11 -12.96 -2.57
N ARG A 420 7.32 -13.95 -2.12
CA ARG A 420 6.41 -14.70 -2.98
C ARG A 420 5.01 -14.14 -2.95
N GLY A 421 4.49 -13.76 -4.13
CA GLY A 421 3.11 -13.36 -4.34
C GLY A 421 2.34 -14.37 -5.20
N VAL A 422 1.22 -13.95 -5.75
CA VAL A 422 0.38 -14.74 -6.66
C VAL A 422 0.24 -14.08 -8.00
N LEU A 423 0.09 -14.90 -9.06
CA LEU A 423 -0.38 -14.46 -10.36
C LEU A 423 -1.38 -15.49 -10.90
N MET A 424 -2.58 -15.01 -11.26
CA MET A 424 -3.64 -15.84 -11.85
C MET A 424 -4.15 -15.19 -13.11
N LEU A 425 -4.14 -15.93 -14.21
CA LEU A 425 -4.63 -15.49 -15.52
C LEU A 425 -5.94 -16.20 -15.81
N TYR A 426 -7.01 -15.45 -16.10
CA TYR A 426 -8.35 -15.96 -16.35
C TYR A 426 -8.95 -15.31 -17.60
N GLY A 427 -9.83 -16.04 -18.30
CA GLY A 427 -10.66 -15.51 -19.38
C GLY A 427 -10.27 -16.01 -20.76
N ASN A 428 -10.59 -15.21 -21.79
CA ASN A 428 -10.52 -15.64 -23.18
C ASN A 428 -9.11 -16.14 -23.61
N GLY A 429 -9.06 -17.39 -24.11
CA GLY A 429 -7.82 -18.02 -24.60
C GLY A 429 -6.88 -18.52 -23.52
N ILE A 430 -7.21 -18.35 -22.22
CA ILE A 430 -6.40 -18.88 -21.12
C ILE A 430 -6.77 -20.33 -20.85
N LYS A 431 -5.76 -21.20 -20.82
CA LYS A 431 -5.93 -22.59 -20.39
C LYS A 431 -5.57 -22.70 -18.92
N PRO A 432 -6.42 -23.32 -18.09
CA PRO A 432 -6.10 -23.56 -16.68
C PRO A 432 -4.80 -24.36 -16.52
N ASP A 433 -3.98 -23.94 -15.55
CA ASP A 433 -2.74 -24.62 -15.17
C ASP A 433 -2.58 -24.53 -13.64
N ASP A 434 -2.48 -25.67 -12.98
CA ASP A 434 -2.38 -25.80 -11.53
C ASP A 434 -0.94 -25.87 -11.01
N SER A 435 0.06 -25.73 -11.89
CA SER A 435 1.47 -25.94 -11.51
C SER A 435 1.99 -24.92 -10.50
N ARG A 436 1.41 -23.71 -10.47
CA ARG A 436 1.88 -22.58 -9.65
C ARG A 436 3.39 -22.34 -9.80
N ARG A 437 3.90 -22.59 -11.02
CA ARG A 437 5.32 -22.42 -11.34
C ARG A 437 5.80 -21.06 -10.89
N GLU A 438 6.96 -21.02 -10.22
CA GLU A 438 7.58 -19.77 -9.82
C GLU A 438 8.13 -19.01 -11.03
N ILE A 439 7.89 -17.72 -11.09
CA ILE A 439 8.39 -16.79 -12.10
C ILE A 439 8.95 -15.54 -11.42
N ASP A 440 9.96 -14.93 -12.06
CA ASP A 440 10.44 -13.64 -11.59
C ASP A 440 9.37 -12.57 -11.79
N LEU A 441 9.26 -11.67 -10.81
CA LEU A 441 8.25 -10.60 -10.83
C LEU A 441 8.41 -9.69 -12.06
N THR A 442 9.63 -9.54 -12.56
CA THR A 442 9.94 -8.75 -13.78
C THR A 442 9.34 -9.34 -15.05
N GLU A 443 9.02 -10.66 -15.07
CA GLU A 443 8.40 -11.32 -16.22
C GLU A 443 6.92 -10.93 -16.42
N VAL A 444 6.27 -10.38 -15.40
CA VAL A 444 4.83 -10.03 -15.48
C VAL A 444 4.58 -8.92 -16.50
N ARG A 445 5.47 -7.91 -16.56
CA ARG A 445 5.34 -6.84 -17.57
C ARG A 445 5.44 -7.35 -19.01
N PRO A 446 6.45 -8.13 -19.42
CA PRO A 446 6.48 -8.78 -20.73
C PRO A 446 5.23 -9.61 -21.02
N MET A 447 4.72 -10.39 -20.05
CA MET A 447 3.47 -11.14 -20.21
C MET A 447 2.27 -10.24 -20.55
N ILE A 448 2.16 -9.09 -19.87
CA ILE A 448 1.10 -8.10 -20.16
C ILE A 448 1.26 -7.57 -21.58
N LEU A 449 2.47 -7.16 -21.97
CA LEU A 449 2.73 -6.62 -23.31
C LEU A 449 2.41 -7.64 -24.42
N ASP A 450 2.84 -8.90 -24.26
CA ASP A 450 2.51 -9.99 -25.18
C ASP A 450 0.99 -10.21 -25.29
N MET A 451 0.28 -10.29 -24.13
CA MET A 451 -1.17 -10.43 -24.11
C MET A 451 -1.90 -9.26 -24.77
N MET A 452 -1.27 -8.09 -24.86
CA MET A 452 -1.79 -6.88 -25.51
C MET A 452 -1.32 -6.73 -26.96
N GLY A 453 -0.50 -7.66 -27.45
CA GLY A 453 0.04 -7.67 -28.83
C GLY A 453 1.06 -6.56 -29.05
N ILE A 454 1.83 -6.22 -28.04
CA ILE A 454 2.95 -5.28 -28.08
C ILE A 454 4.22 -6.10 -27.84
N ALA A 455 4.99 -6.32 -28.90
CA ALA A 455 6.25 -7.06 -28.82
C ALA A 455 7.43 -6.15 -28.50
#